data_7e798e191979d1a33b777e53eb14ba57
#
_entry.id   7e798e191979d1a33b777e53eb14ba57
#
_cell.length_a   1.000
_cell.length_b   1.000
_cell.length_c   1.000
_cell.angle_alpha   90.00
_cell.angle_beta   90.00
_cell.angle_gamma   90.00
#
_symmetry.space_group_name_H-M   'P 1'
#
loop_
_entity.id
_entity.type
_entity.pdbx_description
1 polymer ?
#
loop_
_entity_poly.entity_id
_entity_poly.type
_entity_poly.pdbx_seq_one_letter_code
_entity_poly.pdbx_strand_id
1 'polypeptide(L)'
;MNEILPGVWHWTTPNPNIGDTLVSSYWLDEPGVFIDPLLPRDAGIDWFESRPTPPQAIVLANRHHYRDSGRIHERFGCQVHVPDAGLHDFTDRDHVVGYEPGAELPGGFVAFVVGSLSPDEDGLFLESAGAIWLGDTVVRSTTDPASRIGWVPDSLMDDPDATKAGLLRAFGDVLESYSFEHLLLAHGLPLVGNGRGQLEQLLRDGGRSSDDAF
;
A
#
# COMPACT_ATOMS: atom_id res chain seq x y z
N MET A 1 9.65 -13.03 6.18
CA MET A 1 8.69 -12.92 5.05
C MET A 1 7.69 -14.06 5.15
N ASN A 2 6.42 -13.80 4.91
CA ASN A 2 5.35 -14.81 4.99
C ASN A 2 4.48 -14.74 3.75
N GLU A 3 4.14 -15.91 3.19
CA GLU A 3 3.10 -15.99 2.17
C GLU A 3 1.74 -15.87 2.87
N ILE A 4 0.97 -14.84 2.53
CA ILE A 4 -0.30 -14.50 3.18
C ILE A 4 -1.52 -14.87 2.34
N LEU A 5 -1.36 -14.92 1.02
CA LEU A 5 -2.29 -15.42 0.01
C LEU A 5 -1.47 -16.20 -1.01
N PRO A 6 -2.05 -17.09 -1.82
CA PRO A 6 -1.31 -17.81 -2.85
C PRO A 6 -0.50 -16.85 -3.74
N GLY A 7 0.83 -16.93 -3.68
CA GLY A 7 1.75 -16.09 -4.44
C GLY A 7 1.88 -14.64 -3.93
N VAL A 8 1.22 -14.24 -2.85
CA VAL A 8 1.37 -12.91 -2.24
C VAL A 8 2.16 -13.01 -0.94
N TRP A 9 3.31 -12.38 -0.94
CA TRP A 9 4.24 -12.35 0.19
C TRP A 9 4.19 -11.01 0.89
N HIS A 10 4.26 -11.03 2.22
CA HIS A 10 4.27 -9.86 3.09
C HIS A 10 5.46 -9.93 4.06
N TRP A 11 6.03 -8.79 4.34
CA TRP A 11 7.00 -8.60 5.42
C TRP A 11 6.92 -7.18 5.99
N THR A 12 7.48 -7.00 7.16
CA THR A 12 7.67 -5.69 7.77
C THR A 12 9.14 -5.38 7.93
N THR A 13 9.52 -4.12 7.74
CA THR A 13 10.89 -3.62 7.92
C THR A 13 10.82 -2.28 8.65
N PRO A 14 11.70 -2.03 9.67
CA PRO A 14 11.82 -0.70 10.28
C PRO A 14 12.29 0.32 9.24
N ASN A 15 11.56 1.41 9.10
CA ASN A 15 11.90 2.49 8.17
C ASN A 15 12.67 3.61 8.91
N PRO A 16 13.98 3.80 8.64
CA PRO A 16 14.81 4.77 9.34
C PRO A 16 14.38 6.23 9.09
N ASN A 17 13.65 6.50 8.00
CA ASN A 17 13.17 7.83 7.66
C ASN A 17 12.01 8.31 8.54
N ILE A 18 11.35 7.38 9.25
CA ILE A 18 10.22 7.67 10.14
C ILE A 18 10.40 7.04 11.53
N GLY A 19 11.60 7.19 12.09
CA GLY A 19 11.90 6.77 13.47
C GLY A 19 11.89 5.25 13.68
N ASP A 20 12.31 4.47 12.69
CA ASP A 20 12.29 2.99 12.72
C ASP A 20 10.88 2.38 12.88
N THR A 21 9.83 3.13 12.57
CA THR A 21 8.47 2.59 12.48
C THR A 21 8.43 1.43 11.48
N LEU A 22 7.78 0.33 11.88
CA LEU A 22 7.60 -0.83 11.00
C LEU A 22 6.65 -0.49 9.86
N VAL A 23 7.10 -0.67 8.63
CA VAL A 23 6.29 -0.54 7.42
C VAL A 23 6.14 -1.88 6.75
N SER A 24 4.99 -2.11 6.14
CA SER A 24 4.69 -3.30 5.35
C SER A 24 5.10 -3.10 3.91
N SER A 25 5.53 -4.20 3.30
CA SER A 25 5.84 -4.29 1.88
C SER A 25 5.37 -5.63 1.36
N TYR A 26 5.12 -5.71 0.06
CA TYR A 26 4.56 -6.91 -0.55
C TYR A 26 5.30 -7.28 -1.83
N TRP A 27 5.26 -8.57 -2.12
CA TRP A 27 5.73 -9.15 -3.37
C TRP A 27 4.68 -10.12 -3.90
N LEU A 28 4.41 -10.04 -5.21
CA LEU A 28 3.55 -10.96 -5.93
C LEU A 28 4.42 -11.82 -6.85
N ASP A 29 4.42 -13.14 -6.63
CA ASP A 29 5.21 -14.10 -7.40
C ASP A 29 4.87 -14.08 -8.90
N GLU A 30 3.60 -14.05 -9.19
CA GLU A 30 3.07 -13.76 -10.51
C GLU A 30 2.14 -12.55 -10.37
N PRO A 31 2.50 -11.46 -10.92
CA PRO A 31 3.33 -11.17 -12.11
C PRO A 31 4.78 -10.70 -11.86
N GLY A 32 5.35 -10.87 -10.69
CA GLY A 32 6.68 -10.34 -10.38
C GLY A 32 6.66 -8.85 -10.01
N VAL A 33 5.71 -8.45 -9.15
CA VAL A 33 5.48 -7.04 -8.79
C VAL A 33 5.74 -6.81 -7.32
N PHE A 34 6.48 -5.74 -7.02
CA PHE A 34 6.59 -5.18 -5.67
C PHE A 34 5.51 -4.11 -5.42
N ILE A 35 4.99 -4.09 -4.20
CA ILE A 35 4.14 -2.99 -3.72
C ILE A 35 4.83 -2.34 -2.51
N ASP A 36 5.07 -1.02 -2.60
CA ASP A 36 5.65 -0.18 -1.55
C ASP A 36 6.93 -0.77 -0.91
N PRO A 37 7.95 -1.15 -1.68
CA PRO A 37 9.02 -2.01 -1.18
C PRO A 37 10.04 -1.29 -0.29
N LEU A 38 10.16 -1.73 0.96
CA LEU A 38 11.35 -1.61 1.78
C LEU A 38 11.89 -3.02 1.98
N LEU A 39 13.10 -3.32 1.49
CA LEU A 39 13.63 -4.69 1.42
C LEU A 39 13.71 -5.37 2.79
N PRO A 40 13.42 -6.67 2.86
CA PRO A 40 13.50 -7.42 4.11
C PRO A 40 14.94 -7.52 4.58
N ARG A 41 15.19 -7.26 5.87
CA ARG A 41 16.55 -7.28 6.43
C ARG A 41 17.22 -8.65 6.36
N ASP A 42 16.45 -9.72 6.58
CA ASP A 42 16.97 -11.08 6.70
C ASP A 42 17.22 -11.76 5.35
N ALA A 43 16.35 -11.52 4.37
CA ALA A 43 16.43 -12.17 3.07
C ALA A 43 17.14 -11.30 2.01
N GLY A 44 17.13 -9.99 2.19
CA GLY A 44 17.75 -9.06 1.25
C GLY A 44 17.11 -9.09 -0.16
N ILE A 45 17.82 -8.52 -1.13
CA ILE A 45 17.38 -8.45 -2.53
C ILE A 45 17.54 -9.79 -3.26
N ASP A 46 18.48 -10.61 -2.84
CA ASP A 46 18.85 -11.88 -3.51
C ASP A 46 17.73 -12.93 -3.44
N TRP A 47 16.84 -12.81 -2.43
CA TRP A 47 15.69 -13.71 -2.33
C TRP A 47 14.77 -13.60 -3.57
N PHE A 48 14.60 -12.40 -4.11
CA PHE A 48 13.74 -12.16 -5.26
C PHE A 48 14.32 -12.69 -6.58
N GLU A 49 15.65 -12.88 -6.67
CA GLU A 49 16.30 -13.49 -7.83
C GLU A 49 15.93 -14.97 -8.01
N SER A 50 15.63 -15.65 -6.91
CA SER A 50 15.29 -17.08 -6.90
C SER A 50 13.81 -17.36 -7.15
N ARG A 51 12.99 -16.31 -7.36
CA ARG A 51 11.55 -16.49 -7.58
C ARG A 51 11.27 -17.00 -9.00
N PRO A 52 10.13 -17.74 -9.19
CA PRO A 52 9.74 -18.27 -10.50
C PRO A 52 9.63 -17.21 -11.58
N THR A 53 9.06 -16.06 -11.23
CA THR A 53 9.00 -14.87 -12.09
C THR A 53 9.98 -13.83 -11.55
N PRO A 54 10.95 -13.38 -12.36
CA PRO A 54 11.85 -12.32 -11.92
C PRO A 54 11.08 -11.00 -11.73
N PRO A 55 11.59 -10.06 -10.90
CA PRO A 55 10.99 -8.74 -10.73
C PRO A 55 10.78 -8.03 -12.06
N GLN A 56 9.55 -7.55 -12.30
CA GLN A 56 9.13 -6.88 -13.53
C GLN A 56 8.81 -5.41 -13.29
N ALA A 57 8.16 -5.09 -12.16
CA ALA A 57 7.71 -3.74 -11.86
C ALA A 57 7.62 -3.49 -10.35
N ILE A 58 7.55 -2.20 -10.02
CA ILE A 58 7.27 -1.69 -8.68
C ILE A 58 6.05 -0.79 -8.80
N VAL A 59 5.07 -0.95 -7.93
CA VAL A 59 3.89 -0.08 -7.85
C VAL A 59 3.84 0.54 -6.45
N LEU A 60 3.69 1.86 -6.39
CA LEU A 60 3.62 2.62 -5.15
C LEU A 60 2.20 3.15 -4.96
N ALA A 61 1.70 3.07 -3.73
CA ALA A 61 0.41 3.66 -3.35
C ALA A 61 0.48 5.19 -3.18
N ASN A 62 1.67 5.73 -2.89
CA ASN A 62 1.97 7.15 -2.89
C ASN A 62 3.48 7.43 -3.10
N ARG A 63 3.86 8.71 -3.33
CA ARG A 63 5.25 9.10 -3.59
C ARG A 63 6.21 8.83 -2.44
N HIS A 64 5.73 8.87 -1.19
CA HIS A 64 6.57 8.67 0.01
C HIS A 64 7.02 7.21 0.18
N HIS A 65 6.40 6.29 -0.55
CA HIS A 65 6.72 4.86 -0.51
C HIS A 65 7.81 4.43 -1.50
N TYR A 66 8.56 5.38 -2.07
CA TYR A 66 9.69 5.06 -2.97
C TYR A 66 10.75 4.16 -2.31
N ARG A 67 11.06 4.37 -1.03
CA ARG A 67 11.86 3.51 -0.15
C ARG A 67 13.08 2.88 -0.88
N ASP A 68 13.15 1.53 -1.02
CA ASP A 68 14.23 0.80 -1.70
C ASP A 68 13.99 0.64 -3.23
N SER A 69 13.02 1.30 -3.83
CA SER A 69 12.68 1.16 -5.26
C SER A 69 13.86 1.42 -6.19
N GLY A 70 14.71 2.41 -5.87
CA GLY A 70 15.92 2.69 -6.64
C GLY A 70 16.90 1.52 -6.66
N ARG A 71 17.14 0.86 -5.53
CA ARG A 71 18.00 -0.33 -5.43
C ARG A 71 17.43 -1.52 -6.22
N ILE A 72 16.10 -1.67 -6.19
CA ILE A 72 15.41 -2.73 -6.94
C ILE A 72 15.52 -2.44 -8.45
N HIS A 73 15.30 -1.17 -8.85
CA HIS A 73 15.52 -0.76 -10.24
C HIS A 73 16.95 -1.03 -10.72
N GLU A 74 17.95 -0.59 -9.95
CA GLU A 74 19.37 -0.82 -10.29
C GLU A 74 19.70 -2.30 -10.47
N ARG A 75 19.06 -3.20 -9.69
CA ARG A 75 19.33 -4.63 -9.72
C ARG A 75 18.60 -5.36 -10.83
N PHE A 76 17.33 -5.00 -11.11
CA PHE A 76 16.43 -5.77 -11.98
C PHE A 76 15.94 -4.99 -13.21
N GLY A 77 16.17 -3.69 -13.28
CA GLY A 77 15.67 -2.85 -14.36
C GLY A 77 14.16 -2.53 -14.28
N CYS A 78 13.51 -2.80 -13.14
CA CYS A 78 12.08 -2.56 -12.96
C CYS A 78 11.74 -1.06 -13.09
N GLN A 79 10.66 -0.73 -13.80
CA GLN A 79 10.06 0.60 -13.70
C GLN A 79 9.30 0.76 -12.38
N VAL A 80 9.27 1.99 -11.86
CA VAL A 80 8.53 2.37 -10.66
C VAL A 80 7.30 3.15 -11.08
N HIS A 81 6.13 2.63 -10.80
CA HIS A 81 4.85 3.27 -11.07
C HIS A 81 4.38 4.02 -9.82
N VAL A 82 4.06 5.31 -9.96
CA VAL A 82 3.65 6.20 -8.88
C VAL A 82 2.43 7.02 -9.31
N PRO A 83 1.51 7.39 -8.41
CA PRO A 83 0.41 8.28 -8.77
C PRO A 83 0.92 9.57 -9.44
N ASP A 84 0.31 10.00 -10.55
CA ASP A 84 0.71 11.19 -11.32
C ASP A 84 0.80 12.45 -10.45
N ALA A 85 -0.09 12.59 -9.48
CA ALA A 85 -0.06 13.73 -8.55
C ALA A 85 1.23 13.80 -7.72
N GLY A 86 1.93 12.66 -7.52
CA GLY A 86 3.21 12.57 -6.82
C GLY A 86 4.44 12.62 -7.72
N LEU A 87 4.28 12.62 -9.05
CA LEU A 87 5.39 12.51 -10.02
C LEU A 87 6.40 13.67 -9.93
N HIS A 88 5.96 14.83 -9.45
CA HIS A 88 6.80 16.03 -9.30
C HIS A 88 8.03 15.82 -8.39
N ASP A 89 8.02 14.83 -7.49
CA ASP A 89 9.16 14.49 -6.62
C ASP A 89 10.23 13.63 -7.32
N PHE A 90 9.99 13.21 -8.56
CA PHE A 90 10.83 12.25 -9.29
C PHE A 90 11.38 12.77 -10.63
N THR A 91 11.46 14.08 -10.80
CA THR A 91 11.85 14.73 -12.08
C THR A 91 13.21 14.31 -12.65
N ASP A 92 14.11 13.82 -11.79
CA ASP A 92 15.46 13.39 -12.17
C ASP A 92 15.59 11.84 -12.27
N ARG A 93 14.46 11.11 -12.36
CA ARG A 93 14.44 9.66 -12.32
C ARG A 93 13.68 9.07 -13.51
N ASP A 94 14.40 8.81 -14.59
CA ASP A 94 13.85 8.30 -15.86
C ASP A 94 13.12 6.93 -15.74
N HIS A 95 13.37 6.20 -14.65
CA HIS A 95 12.72 4.90 -14.38
C HIS A 95 11.40 5.03 -13.60
N VAL A 96 11.01 6.23 -13.20
CA VAL A 96 9.74 6.49 -12.54
C VAL A 96 8.73 6.98 -13.56
N VAL A 97 7.58 6.33 -13.61
CA VAL A 97 6.47 6.65 -14.51
C VAL A 97 5.20 6.90 -13.70
N GLY A 98 4.45 7.92 -14.09
CA GLY A 98 3.19 8.24 -13.47
C GLY A 98 2.07 7.31 -13.91
N TYR A 99 1.04 7.19 -13.07
CA TYR A 99 -0.23 6.59 -13.44
C TYR A 99 -1.40 7.43 -12.92
N GLU A 100 -2.51 7.40 -13.65
CA GLU A 100 -3.76 8.02 -13.23
C GLU A 100 -4.71 6.98 -12.60
N PRO A 101 -5.62 7.40 -11.72
CA PRO A 101 -6.69 6.54 -11.22
C PRO A 101 -7.50 5.91 -12.35
N GLY A 102 -7.84 4.64 -12.19
CA GLY A 102 -8.50 3.85 -13.24
C GLY A 102 -7.53 3.20 -14.23
N ALA A 103 -6.23 3.52 -14.17
CA ALA A 103 -5.23 2.85 -15.00
C ALA A 103 -5.11 1.37 -14.60
N GLU A 104 -4.94 0.52 -15.61
CA GLU A 104 -4.47 -0.85 -15.42
C GLU A 104 -2.95 -0.85 -15.28
N LEU A 105 -2.46 -1.31 -14.15
CA LEU A 105 -1.05 -1.33 -13.78
C LEU A 105 -0.44 -2.73 -13.99
N PRO A 106 0.91 -2.83 -13.97
CA PRO A 106 1.58 -4.12 -14.01
C PRO A 106 0.98 -5.09 -12.98
N GLY A 107 0.69 -6.30 -13.41
CA GLY A 107 0.08 -7.32 -12.57
C GLY A 107 -1.43 -7.34 -12.56
N GLY A 108 -2.08 -6.50 -13.35
CA GLY A 108 -3.53 -6.40 -13.40
C GLY A 108 -4.15 -5.63 -12.24
N PHE A 109 -3.34 -4.81 -11.55
CA PHE A 109 -3.87 -3.86 -10.57
C PHE A 109 -4.66 -2.75 -11.24
N VAL A 110 -5.73 -2.33 -10.59
CA VAL A 110 -6.49 -1.13 -10.93
C VAL A 110 -6.31 -0.11 -9.82
N ALA A 111 -5.79 1.07 -10.15
CA ALA A 111 -5.66 2.16 -9.20
C ALA A 111 -6.99 2.87 -8.98
N PHE A 112 -7.27 3.30 -7.75
CA PHE A 112 -8.43 4.13 -7.42
C PHE A 112 -8.06 5.25 -6.45
N VAL A 113 -8.77 6.36 -6.54
CA VAL A 113 -8.51 7.55 -5.72
C VAL A 113 -8.88 7.31 -4.26
N VAL A 114 -7.95 7.61 -3.35
CA VAL A 114 -8.22 7.87 -1.93
C VAL A 114 -8.14 9.36 -1.65
N GLY A 115 -7.04 10.01 -1.98
CA GLY A 115 -6.85 11.44 -2.21
C GLY A 115 -7.13 12.42 -1.07
N SER A 116 -7.71 11.97 0.05
CA SER A 116 -8.18 12.90 1.10
C SER A 116 -7.11 13.27 2.12
N LEU A 117 -6.13 12.40 2.34
CA LEU A 117 -4.96 12.67 3.19
C LEU A 117 -3.89 13.40 2.37
N SER A 118 -3.60 12.89 1.19
CA SER A 118 -2.67 13.46 0.22
C SER A 118 -3.23 13.30 -1.19
N PRO A 119 -3.07 14.29 -2.08
CA PRO A 119 -3.59 14.22 -3.46
C PRO A 119 -3.02 13.04 -4.27
N ASP A 120 -1.87 12.52 -3.89
CA ASP A 120 -1.15 11.43 -4.54
C ASP A 120 -1.31 10.09 -3.83
N GLU A 121 -2.27 9.95 -2.92
CA GLU A 121 -2.59 8.67 -2.31
C GLU A 121 -3.70 7.96 -3.07
N ASP A 122 -3.33 6.84 -3.68
CA ASP A 122 -4.24 5.93 -4.36
C ASP A 122 -4.30 4.57 -3.65
N GLY A 123 -5.42 3.91 -3.79
CA GLY A 123 -5.53 2.49 -3.46
C GLY A 123 -5.34 1.64 -4.71
N LEU A 124 -4.94 0.38 -4.51
CA LEU A 124 -4.71 -0.58 -5.58
C LEU A 124 -5.63 -1.79 -5.38
N PHE A 125 -6.44 -2.11 -6.37
CA PHE A 125 -7.31 -3.28 -6.37
C PHE A 125 -6.76 -4.35 -7.30
N LEU A 126 -6.72 -5.60 -6.84
CA LEU A 126 -6.40 -6.76 -7.65
C LEU A 126 -7.53 -7.79 -7.53
N GLU A 127 -8.32 -7.91 -8.59
CA GLU A 127 -9.51 -8.78 -8.63
C GLU A 127 -9.14 -10.25 -8.41
N SER A 128 -8.07 -10.73 -9.05
CA SER A 128 -7.63 -12.13 -8.96
C SER A 128 -7.23 -12.57 -7.56
N ALA A 129 -6.80 -11.62 -6.71
CA ALA A 129 -6.49 -11.85 -5.30
C ALA A 129 -7.66 -11.51 -4.38
N GLY A 130 -8.71 -10.86 -4.87
CA GLY A 130 -9.79 -10.31 -4.03
C GLY A 130 -9.26 -9.36 -2.97
N ALA A 131 -8.27 -8.54 -3.30
CA ALA A 131 -7.52 -7.75 -2.35
C ALA A 131 -7.41 -6.27 -2.75
N ILE A 132 -7.39 -5.41 -1.73
CA ILE A 132 -7.08 -3.99 -1.85
C ILE A 132 -5.80 -3.71 -1.06
N TRP A 133 -4.88 -2.93 -1.65
CA TRP A 133 -3.71 -2.34 -0.99
C TRP A 133 -3.96 -0.88 -0.73
N LEU A 134 -3.59 -0.41 0.47
CA LEU A 134 -3.73 0.98 0.90
C LEU A 134 -2.41 1.51 1.46
N GLY A 135 -2.14 2.77 1.17
CA GLY A 135 -0.98 3.52 1.63
C GLY A 135 -1.10 3.97 3.10
N ASP A 136 -1.09 5.29 3.30
CA ASP A 136 -0.97 5.91 4.64
C ASP A 136 -2.30 6.09 5.36
N THR A 137 -3.40 6.13 4.63
CA THR A 137 -4.70 6.56 5.15
C THR A 137 -5.30 5.61 6.18
N VAL A 138 -5.21 4.28 5.91
CA VAL A 138 -5.74 3.24 6.80
C VAL A 138 -4.59 2.51 7.46
N VAL A 139 -4.61 2.49 8.77
CA VAL A 139 -3.52 1.95 9.57
C VAL A 139 -4.03 1.02 10.67
N ARG A 140 -3.15 0.16 11.17
CA ARG A 140 -3.38 -0.68 12.36
C ARG A 140 -2.06 -1.07 13.00
N SER A 141 -2.11 -1.73 14.16
CA SER A 141 -0.92 -2.26 14.81
C SER A 141 -0.12 -3.20 13.90
N THR A 142 1.19 -3.07 13.92
CA THR A 142 2.15 -3.95 13.23
C THR A 142 2.48 -5.21 14.02
N THR A 143 2.06 -5.29 15.29
CA THR A 143 2.42 -6.36 16.23
C THR A 143 1.22 -7.09 16.84
N ASP A 144 0.05 -6.43 16.91
CA ASP A 144 -1.17 -7.05 17.44
C ASP A 144 -2.13 -7.45 16.30
N PRO A 145 -2.26 -8.75 16.00
CA PRO A 145 -3.17 -9.24 14.97
C PRO A 145 -4.66 -9.07 15.34
N ALA A 146 -4.99 -8.79 16.60
CA ALA A 146 -6.36 -8.52 17.05
C ALA A 146 -6.74 -7.03 16.95
N SER A 147 -5.78 -6.15 16.67
CA SER A 147 -6.04 -4.72 16.54
C SER A 147 -7.01 -4.42 15.40
N ARG A 148 -7.82 -3.38 15.59
CA ARG A 148 -8.72 -2.90 14.55
C ARG A 148 -7.99 -1.90 13.65
N ILE A 149 -8.49 -1.74 12.44
CA ILE A 149 -8.07 -0.62 11.58
C ILE A 149 -8.66 0.69 12.08
N GLY A 150 -7.96 1.78 11.76
CA GLY A 150 -8.41 3.15 11.95
C GLY A 150 -7.82 4.04 10.87
N TRP A 151 -8.25 5.30 10.80
CA TRP A 151 -7.52 6.30 10.02
C TRP A 151 -6.17 6.59 10.67
N VAL A 152 -5.24 7.06 9.86
CA VAL A 152 -3.99 7.65 10.34
C VAL A 152 -4.28 8.66 11.47
N PRO A 153 -3.37 8.88 12.45
CA PRO A 153 -3.58 9.82 13.55
C PRO A 153 -3.91 11.23 13.09
N ASP A 154 -4.80 11.91 13.81
CA ASP A 154 -5.23 13.27 13.49
C ASP A 154 -4.06 14.26 13.40
N SER A 155 -2.98 14.02 14.14
CA SER A 155 -1.77 14.85 14.13
C SER A 155 -1.02 14.82 12.77
N LEU A 156 -1.34 13.89 11.90
CA LEU A 156 -0.79 13.77 10.54
C LEU A 156 -1.75 14.29 9.45
N MET A 157 -2.87 14.86 9.85
CA MET A 157 -3.86 15.48 8.94
C MET A 157 -3.79 17.00 9.06
N ASP A 158 -3.76 17.69 7.94
CA ASP A 158 -3.79 19.17 7.92
C ASP A 158 -5.12 19.70 8.45
N ASP A 159 -6.24 19.07 8.07
CA ASP A 159 -7.60 19.33 8.56
C ASP A 159 -8.27 17.99 8.85
N PRO A 160 -8.23 17.50 10.11
CA PRO A 160 -8.76 16.19 10.47
C PRO A 160 -10.25 16.00 10.11
N ASP A 161 -11.08 17.01 10.32
CA ASP A 161 -12.52 16.92 10.05
C ASP A 161 -12.79 16.81 8.55
N ALA A 162 -12.15 17.66 7.73
CA ALA A 162 -12.27 17.64 6.29
C ALA A 162 -11.70 16.35 5.69
N THR A 163 -10.52 15.91 6.18
CA THR A 163 -9.87 14.66 5.74
C THR A 163 -10.75 13.46 6.03
N LYS A 164 -11.22 13.30 7.27
CA LYS A 164 -12.11 12.18 7.64
C LYS A 164 -13.41 12.16 6.84
N ALA A 165 -14.02 13.33 6.62
CA ALA A 165 -15.21 13.43 5.79
C ALA A 165 -14.94 13.01 4.34
N GLY A 166 -13.76 13.33 3.81
CA GLY A 166 -13.29 12.87 2.49
C GLY A 166 -13.09 11.37 2.44
N LEU A 167 -12.42 10.80 3.44
CA LEU A 167 -12.17 9.36 3.54
C LEU A 167 -13.46 8.54 3.65
N LEU A 168 -14.42 9.00 4.44
CA LEU A 168 -15.72 8.34 4.54
C LEU A 168 -16.42 8.25 3.18
N ARG A 169 -16.32 9.30 2.34
CA ARG A 169 -16.86 9.27 0.98
C ARG A 169 -16.06 8.33 0.07
N ALA A 170 -14.74 8.51 0.00
CA ALA A 170 -13.87 7.72 -0.87
C ALA A 170 -14.02 6.21 -0.60
N PHE A 171 -13.99 5.80 0.66
CA PHE A 171 -14.14 4.39 1.02
C PHE A 171 -15.59 3.89 0.94
N GLY A 172 -16.59 4.77 1.00
CA GLY A 172 -17.96 4.44 0.62
C GLY A 172 -18.02 4.01 -0.84
N ASP A 173 -17.45 4.81 -1.75
CA ASP A 173 -17.39 4.52 -3.18
C ASP A 173 -16.59 3.22 -3.46
N VAL A 174 -15.50 2.98 -2.72
CA VAL A 174 -14.70 1.74 -2.81
C VAL A 174 -15.54 0.51 -2.47
N LEU A 175 -16.32 0.56 -1.38
CA LEU A 175 -17.18 -0.54 -0.97
C LEU A 175 -18.32 -0.81 -1.97
N GLU A 176 -18.76 0.21 -2.72
CA GLU A 176 -19.77 0.06 -3.77
C GLU A 176 -19.14 -0.48 -5.08
N SER A 177 -17.90 -0.07 -5.40
CA SER A 177 -17.29 -0.35 -6.69
C SER A 177 -16.52 -1.66 -6.75
N TYR A 178 -15.93 -2.11 -5.64
CA TYR A 178 -15.01 -3.25 -5.62
C TYR A 178 -15.50 -4.39 -4.71
N SER A 179 -15.38 -5.62 -5.21
CA SER A 179 -15.62 -6.83 -4.42
C SER A 179 -14.28 -7.39 -3.94
N PHE A 180 -14.00 -7.29 -2.66
CA PHE A 180 -12.75 -7.77 -2.05
C PHE A 180 -13.00 -8.39 -0.68
N GLU A 181 -12.08 -9.22 -0.24
CA GLU A 181 -12.09 -9.89 1.06
C GLU A 181 -10.88 -9.46 1.91
N HIS A 182 -9.76 -9.15 1.24
CA HIS A 182 -8.49 -8.87 1.87
C HIS A 182 -8.15 -7.38 1.82
N LEU A 183 -7.59 -6.86 2.93
CA LEU A 183 -7.12 -5.48 3.01
C LEU A 183 -5.65 -5.50 3.44
N LEU A 184 -4.79 -5.02 2.57
CA LEU A 184 -3.35 -5.05 2.71
C LEU A 184 -2.86 -3.60 2.91
N LEU A 185 -2.11 -3.36 3.98
CA LEU A 185 -1.79 -2.01 4.45
C LEU A 185 -0.29 -1.75 4.35
N ALA A 186 0.10 -0.54 4.01
CA ALA A 186 1.50 -0.10 4.10
C ALA A 186 1.94 0.12 5.56
N HIS A 187 0.97 0.42 6.45
CA HIS A 187 1.18 0.64 7.88
C HIS A 187 0.26 -0.26 8.71
N GLY A 188 0.75 -1.45 9.05
CA GLY A 188 0.06 -2.44 9.88
C GLY A 188 0.06 -3.84 9.29
N LEU A 189 -0.39 -4.80 10.10
CA LEU A 189 -0.54 -6.19 9.64
C LEU A 189 -1.67 -6.28 8.61
N PRO A 190 -1.54 -7.11 7.57
CA PRO A 190 -2.60 -7.33 6.59
C PRO A 190 -3.84 -7.98 7.24
N LEU A 191 -5.01 -7.70 6.68
CA LEU A 191 -6.28 -8.34 7.02
C LEU A 191 -6.65 -9.34 5.95
N VAL A 192 -6.36 -10.60 6.18
CA VAL A 192 -6.70 -11.70 5.28
C VAL A 192 -8.04 -12.30 5.70
N GLY A 193 -9.02 -12.30 4.80
CA GLY A 193 -10.33 -12.90 5.00
C GLY A 193 -11.39 -12.03 5.69
N ASN A 194 -11.05 -10.83 6.18
CA ASN A 194 -12.01 -9.93 6.85
C ASN A 194 -11.73 -8.43 6.59
N GLY A 195 -10.97 -8.11 5.57
CA GLY A 195 -10.61 -6.73 5.27
C GLY A 195 -11.81 -5.85 4.97
N ARG A 196 -12.71 -6.33 4.09
CA ARG A 196 -13.96 -5.64 3.76
C ARG A 196 -14.82 -5.37 5.00
N GLY A 197 -15.06 -6.40 5.83
CA GLY A 197 -15.89 -6.26 7.02
C GLY A 197 -15.33 -5.27 8.04
N GLN A 198 -14.00 -5.20 8.18
CA GLN A 198 -13.34 -4.22 9.04
C GLN A 198 -13.49 -2.80 8.48
N LEU A 199 -13.36 -2.61 7.16
CA LEU A 199 -13.55 -1.31 6.52
C LEU A 199 -15.01 -0.83 6.66
N GLU A 200 -15.98 -1.70 6.40
CA GLU A 200 -17.39 -1.41 6.64
C GLU A 200 -17.66 -0.99 8.10
N GLN A 201 -17.02 -1.66 9.06
CA GLN A 201 -17.17 -1.31 10.47
C GLN A 201 -16.54 0.06 10.78
N LEU A 202 -15.36 0.37 10.22
CA LEU A 202 -14.71 1.66 10.39
C LEU A 202 -15.62 2.79 9.89
N LEU A 203 -16.26 2.63 8.74
CA LEU A 203 -17.17 3.63 8.19
C LEU A 203 -18.44 3.78 9.07
N ARG A 204 -19.04 2.67 9.51
CA ARG A 204 -20.21 2.70 10.41
C ARG A 204 -19.93 3.40 11.74
N ASP A 205 -18.70 3.27 12.27
CA ASP A 205 -18.27 3.90 13.51
C ASP A 205 -17.91 5.39 13.32
N GLY A 206 -18.13 5.95 12.11
CA GLY A 206 -17.85 7.36 11.78
C GLY A 206 -16.37 7.65 11.55
N GLY A 207 -15.54 6.63 11.31
CA GLY A 207 -14.14 6.80 10.96
C GLY A 207 -13.27 7.31 12.12
N ARG A 208 -13.01 6.46 13.12
CA ARG A 208 -12.07 6.83 14.20
C ARG A 208 -10.63 6.72 13.72
N SER A 209 -9.77 7.61 14.23
CA SER A 209 -8.33 7.49 14.07
C SER A 209 -7.74 6.39 14.94
N SER A 210 -6.64 5.79 14.51
CA SER A 210 -5.91 4.79 15.29
C SER A 210 -4.86 5.47 16.14
N ASP A 211 -4.91 5.25 17.46
CA ASP A 211 -3.89 5.72 18.39
C ASP A 211 -2.68 4.76 18.46
N ASP A 212 -2.78 3.55 17.88
CA ASP A 212 -1.82 2.44 18.01
C ASP A 212 -0.99 2.17 16.74
N ALA A 213 -0.99 3.06 15.77
CA ALA A 213 -0.47 2.77 14.43
C ALA A 213 1.03 3.01 14.22
N PHE A 214 1.70 3.72 15.14
CA PHE A 214 3.11 4.12 15.02
C PHE A 214 3.91 3.91 16.30
#